data_ff753523854c7f6d684c022c89e0481b
#
_entry.id   ff753523854c7f6d684c022c89e0481b
#
_cell.length_a   1.000
_cell.length_b   1.000
_cell.length_c   1.000
_cell.angle_alpha   90.00
_cell.angle_beta   90.00
_cell.angle_gamma   90.00
#
_symmetry.space_group_name_H-M   'P 1'
#
loop_
_entity.id
_entity.type
_entity.pdbx_description
1 polymer ?
#
loop_
_entity_poly.entity_id
_entity_poly.type
_entity_poly.pdbx_seq_one_letter_code
_entity_poly.pdbx_strand_id
1 'polypeptide(L)'
;VAPKLIRKFNAYKNNKEWRVNFPKKIEYVEKLPHPDSLYVFIMAGQSNMAGRGFVEPLDTISNRRIITIDKSMNWIYAKEPLHFYEPSLIGLDCGMSFAKESLNSIPKEIKVAIIPCAVGGSSIEQWLNNDTHRGVKLLENFENKVQFVKNHGKIKGILWHQGESNAKSKLIPKYSQRLDSLITTFRKISKKDSLTIIIGELGSYAKPKEKQQRWDSINSIINQISKTDNNLHVVETDDLN
;
A
#
# COMPACT_ATOMS: atom_id res chain seq x y z
N VAL A 1 -2.11 14.71 34.39
CA VAL A 1 -1.18 13.58 34.14
C VAL A 1 -1.92 12.30 33.78
N ALA A 2 -3.11 12.05 34.39
CA ALA A 2 -3.91 10.83 34.16
C ALA A 2 -4.38 10.60 32.70
N PRO A 3 -4.89 11.59 31.91
CA PRO A 3 -5.42 11.30 30.58
C PRO A 3 -4.39 10.79 29.57
N LYS A 4 -3.14 11.23 29.65
CA LYS A 4 -2.05 10.75 28.76
C LYS A 4 -1.60 9.32 29.10
N LEU A 5 -1.61 8.94 30.36
CA LEU A 5 -1.25 7.58 30.80
C LEU A 5 -2.35 6.57 30.41
N ILE A 6 -3.61 6.92 30.62
CA ILE A 6 -4.77 6.09 30.24
C ILE A 6 -4.80 5.89 28.72
N ARG A 7 -4.54 6.94 27.94
CA ARG A 7 -4.45 6.83 26.49
C ARG A 7 -3.31 5.91 26.00
N LYS A 8 -2.15 5.97 26.65
CA LYS A 8 -1.02 5.05 26.37
C LYS A 8 -1.33 3.63 26.79
N PHE A 9 -2.00 3.44 27.93
CA PHE A 9 -2.36 2.10 28.43
C PHE A 9 -3.44 1.45 27.55
N ASN A 10 -4.46 2.20 27.16
CA ASN A 10 -5.49 1.72 26.22
C ASN A 10 -4.91 1.43 24.82
N ALA A 11 -4.00 2.25 24.34
CA ALA A 11 -3.28 1.98 23.09
C ALA A 11 -2.39 0.73 23.18
N TYR A 12 -1.78 0.46 24.35
CA TYR A 12 -0.98 -0.75 24.58
C TYR A 12 -1.87 -2.00 24.69
N LYS A 13 -3.02 -1.91 25.39
CA LYS A 13 -4.00 -2.99 25.52
C LYS A 13 -4.62 -3.33 24.16
N ASN A 14 -5.08 -2.33 23.42
CA ASN A 14 -5.62 -2.48 22.08
C ASN A 14 -4.57 -3.05 21.11
N ASN A 15 -3.29 -2.70 21.27
CA ASN A 15 -2.20 -3.21 20.44
C ASN A 15 -1.92 -4.71 20.70
N LYS A 16 -2.21 -5.22 21.89
CA LYS A 16 -2.08 -6.62 22.23
C LYS A 16 -3.24 -7.46 21.66
N GLU A 17 -4.47 -6.93 21.73
CA GLU A 17 -5.65 -7.52 21.09
C GLU A 17 -5.56 -7.48 19.55
N TRP A 18 -5.06 -6.39 19.00
CA TRP A 18 -4.83 -6.18 17.58
C TRP A 18 -3.93 -7.23 16.92
N ARG A 19 -2.98 -7.79 17.68
CA ARG A 19 -1.96 -8.70 17.16
C ARG A 19 -2.18 -10.15 17.51
N VAL A 20 -3.28 -10.49 18.16
CA VAL A 20 -3.52 -11.85 18.65
C VAL A 20 -3.45 -12.89 17.53
N ASN A 21 -3.91 -12.50 16.34
CA ASN A 21 -3.96 -13.37 15.16
C ASN A 21 -2.73 -13.25 14.24
N PHE A 22 -1.74 -12.41 14.55
CA PHE A 22 -0.58 -12.26 13.67
C PHE A 22 0.15 -13.61 13.50
N PRO A 23 0.58 -13.95 12.27
CA PRO A 23 1.26 -15.19 12.00
C PRO A 23 2.53 -15.35 12.85
N LYS A 24 2.66 -16.48 13.54
CA LYS A 24 3.86 -16.80 14.34
C LYS A 24 4.95 -17.46 13.52
N LYS A 25 4.60 -18.01 12.34
CA LYS A 25 5.53 -18.72 11.44
C LYS A 25 5.55 -18.07 10.08
N ILE A 26 6.75 -17.85 9.58
CA ILE A 26 7.02 -17.46 8.19
C ILE A 26 7.14 -18.73 7.37
N GLU A 27 6.49 -18.75 6.21
CA GLU A 27 6.59 -19.84 5.22
C GLU A 27 7.39 -19.32 4.04
N TYR A 28 8.64 -19.76 3.92
CA TYR A 28 9.51 -19.37 2.81
C TYR A 28 9.11 -20.06 1.51
N VAL A 29 9.33 -19.38 0.39
CA VAL A 29 9.14 -19.93 -0.95
C VAL A 29 10.43 -20.61 -1.36
N GLU A 30 10.44 -21.94 -1.38
CA GLU A 30 11.63 -22.72 -1.73
C GLU A 30 12.04 -22.54 -3.20
N LYS A 31 11.05 -22.46 -4.10
CA LYS A 31 11.27 -22.29 -5.54
C LYS A 31 10.30 -21.27 -6.13
N LEU A 32 10.85 -20.21 -6.69
CA LEU A 32 10.06 -19.22 -7.43
C LEU A 32 9.57 -19.81 -8.76
N PRO A 33 8.43 -19.33 -9.28
CA PRO A 33 8.00 -19.64 -10.64
C PRO A 33 8.97 -19.01 -11.66
N HIS A 34 8.83 -19.40 -12.93
CA HIS A 34 9.50 -18.69 -14.00
C HIS A 34 9.10 -17.21 -13.99
N PRO A 35 9.99 -16.25 -14.30
CA PRO A 35 9.67 -14.82 -14.25
C PRO A 35 8.43 -14.44 -15.06
N ASP A 36 8.18 -15.11 -16.18
CA ASP A 36 6.96 -14.89 -16.99
C ASP A 36 5.68 -15.31 -16.28
N SER A 37 5.78 -16.21 -15.31
CA SER A 37 4.66 -16.74 -14.53
C SER A 37 4.51 -16.06 -13.16
N LEU A 38 5.17 -14.91 -12.92
CA LEU A 38 5.02 -14.12 -11.71
C LEU A 38 4.59 -12.69 -12.06
N TYR A 39 3.36 -12.34 -11.70
CA TYR A 39 2.86 -10.96 -11.81
C TYR A 39 3.11 -10.24 -10.50
N VAL A 40 3.77 -9.09 -10.59
CA VAL A 40 4.20 -8.30 -9.42
C VAL A 40 3.39 -7.01 -9.34
N PHE A 41 2.84 -6.73 -8.16
CA PHE A 41 2.21 -5.46 -7.82
C PHE A 41 2.90 -4.85 -6.60
N ILE A 42 3.19 -3.55 -6.65
CA ILE A 42 3.89 -2.83 -5.57
C ILE A 42 2.87 -1.95 -4.86
N MET A 43 2.78 -2.09 -3.55
CA MET A 43 1.87 -1.32 -2.71
C MET A 43 2.61 -0.10 -2.14
N ALA A 44 2.31 1.09 -2.62
CA ALA A 44 2.92 2.34 -2.19
C ALA A 44 1.87 3.31 -1.64
N GLY A 45 2.24 4.21 -0.75
CA GLY A 45 1.31 5.16 -0.14
C GLY A 45 1.53 5.36 1.35
N GLN A 46 0.44 5.58 2.08
CA GLN A 46 0.50 5.84 3.52
C GLN A 46 -0.27 4.81 4.36
N SER A 47 -0.85 5.22 5.49
CA SER A 47 -1.36 4.31 6.54
C SER A 47 -2.41 3.31 6.05
N ASN A 48 -3.37 3.71 5.23
CA ASN A 48 -4.41 2.79 4.76
C ASN A 48 -3.86 1.76 3.78
N MET A 49 -2.86 2.11 2.97
CA MET A 49 -2.13 1.15 2.16
C MET A 49 -1.21 0.25 3.02
N ALA A 50 -0.60 0.79 4.08
CA ALA A 50 0.25 0.02 4.99
C ALA A 50 -0.52 -0.90 5.95
N GLY A 51 -1.85 -0.84 5.94
CA GLY A 51 -2.73 -1.66 6.77
C GLY A 51 -2.94 -1.12 8.18
N ARG A 52 -4.21 -1.00 8.56
CA ARG A 52 -4.65 -0.56 9.90
C ARG A 52 -5.87 -1.36 10.39
N GLY A 53 -6.34 -2.31 9.57
CA GLY A 53 -7.47 -3.16 9.92
C GLY A 53 -7.09 -4.28 10.90
N PHE A 54 -8.08 -4.84 11.58
CA PHE A 54 -7.90 -6.04 12.38
C PHE A 54 -7.60 -7.23 11.48
N VAL A 55 -6.61 -8.02 11.88
CA VAL A 55 -6.27 -9.27 11.20
C VAL A 55 -7.06 -10.41 11.85
N GLU A 56 -7.94 -11.02 11.09
CA GLU A 56 -8.69 -12.19 11.52
C GLU A 56 -7.91 -13.49 11.23
N PRO A 57 -8.26 -14.63 11.85
CA PRO A 57 -7.59 -15.90 11.58
C PRO A 57 -7.55 -16.29 10.10
N LEU A 58 -8.62 -15.99 9.34
CA LEU A 58 -8.71 -16.29 7.90
C LEU A 58 -7.74 -15.46 7.05
N ASP A 59 -7.34 -14.27 7.51
CA ASP A 59 -6.40 -13.40 6.81
C ASP A 59 -4.96 -13.93 6.90
N THR A 60 -4.72 -14.84 7.82
CA THR A 60 -3.41 -15.47 8.04
C THR A 60 -3.24 -16.81 7.31
N ILE A 61 -4.23 -17.20 6.52
CA ILE A 61 -4.16 -18.41 5.69
C ILE A 61 -3.48 -18.05 4.37
N SER A 62 -2.31 -18.66 4.11
CA SER A 62 -1.58 -18.45 2.86
C SER A 62 -2.28 -19.08 1.66
N ASN A 63 -2.19 -18.43 0.52
CA ASN A 63 -2.49 -19.03 -0.78
C ASN A 63 -1.16 -19.31 -1.51
N ARG A 64 -0.95 -20.53 -2.00
CA ARG A 64 0.30 -20.94 -2.67
C ARG A 64 0.58 -20.19 -3.98
N ARG A 65 -0.39 -19.46 -4.50
CA ARG A 65 -0.25 -18.59 -5.67
C ARG A 65 0.01 -17.12 -5.30
N ILE A 66 0.00 -16.75 -4.01
CA ILE A 66 0.24 -15.37 -3.56
C ILE A 66 1.50 -15.35 -2.70
N ILE A 67 2.50 -14.58 -3.13
CA ILE A 67 3.77 -14.43 -2.43
C ILE A 67 4.06 -12.96 -2.15
N THR A 68 4.95 -12.72 -1.20
CA THR A 68 5.43 -11.40 -0.83
C THR A 68 6.89 -11.49 -0.39
N ILE A 69 7.47 -10.41 0.08
CA ILE A 69 8.81 -10.38 0.65
C ILE A 69 8.76 -9.98 2.12
N ASP A 70 9.64 -10.54 2.91
CA ASP A 70 9.89 -10.09 4.27
C ASP A 70 10.79 -8.84 4.30
N LYS A 71 11.09 -8.32 5.50
CA LYS A 71 11.96 -7.14 5.68
C LYS A 71 13.40 -7.36 5.20
N SER A 72 13.84 -8.60 5.08
CA SER A 72 15.16 -9.00 4.60
C SER A 72 15.16 -9.36 3.11
N MET A 73 14.07 -9.06 2.39
CA MET A 73 13.87 -9.35 0.97
C MET A 73 13.82 -10.84 0.63
N ASN A 74 13.54 -11.72 1.59
CA ASN A 74 13.29 -13.13 1.32
C ASN A 74 11.86 -13.33 0.81
N TRP A 75 11.68 -14.19 -0.20
CA TRP A 75 10.38 -14.56 -0.69
C TRP A 75 9.63 -15.47 0.28
N ILE A 76 8.42 -15.08 0.64
CA ILE A 76 7.55 -15.81 1.57
C ILE A 76 6.14 -15.94 0.99
N TYR A 77 5.39 -16.95 1.40
CA TYR A 77 3.95 -17.01 1.12
C TYR A 77 3.24 -15.90 1.89
N ALA A 78 2.42 -15.14 1.17
CA ALA A 78 1.77 -13.95 1.70
C ALA A 78 0.69 -14.30 2.74
N LYS A 79 0.70 -13.55 3.83
CA LYS A 79 -0.29 -13.55 4.92
C LYS A 79 -0.37 -12.14 5.50
N GLU A 80 -1.53 -11.75 6.01
CA GLU A 80 -1.64 -10.49 6.73
C GLU A 80 -0.96 -10.55 8.11
N PRO A 81 -0.35 -9.44 8.55
CA PRO A 81 -0.13 -8.19 7.84
C PRO A 81 1.04 -8.29 6.85
N LEU A 82 0.92 -7.63 5.68
CA LEU A 82 1.96 -7.64 4.66
C LEU A 82 3.09 -6.66 4.94
N HIS A 83 2.76 -5.47 5.46
CA HIS A 83 3.74 -4.42 5.75
C HIS A 83 4.48 -4.65 7.07
N PHE A 84 5.68 -4.10 7.20
CA PHE A 84 6.57 -4.31 8.37
C PHE A 84 7.32 -3.07 8.86
N TYR A 85 7.12 -1.89 8.23
CA TYR A 85 7.86 -0.67 8.60
C TYR A 85 7.42 -0.05 9.92
N GLU A 86 6.19 -0.29 10.33
CA GLU A 86 5.58 0.26 11.55
C GLU A 86 5.04 -0.87 12.43
N PRO A 87 5.92 -1.70 13.05
CA PRO A 87 5.51 -2.93 13.71
C PRO A 87 4.44 -2.76 14.78
N SER A 88 4.29 -1.57 15.36
CA SER A 88 3.26 -1.26 16.37
C SER A 88 1.91 -0.83 15.78
N LEU A 89 1.82 -0.57 14.47
CA LEU A 89 0.67 0.03 13.82
C LEU A 89 0.13 -0.76 12.62
N ILE A 90 0.90 -1.70 12.09
CA ILE A 90 0.49 -2.53 10.95
C ILE A 90 -0.69 -3.44 11.31
N GLY A 91 -1.53 -3.70 10.33
CA GLY A 91 -2.68 -4.58 10.40
C GLY A 91 -3.12 -4.99 9.01
N LEU A 92 -4.36 -5.43 8.86
CA LEU A 92 -4.95 -5.79 7.59
C LEU A 92 -4.87 -4.62 6.60
N ASP A 93 -4.44 -4.91 5.39
CA ASP A 93 -4.43 -3.99 4.25
C ASP A 93 -5.24 -4.56 3.05
N CYS A 94 -5.22 -3.89 1.91
CA CYS A 94 -5.96 -4.35 0.73
C CYS A 94 -5.21 -5.38 -0.13
N GLY A 95 -3.95 -5.67 0.15
CA GLY A 95 -3.08 -6.44 -0.74
C GLY A 95 -3.52 -7.89 -0.93
N MET A 96 -3.86 -8.59 0.15
CA MET A 96 -4.31 -9.98 0.04
C MET A 96 -5.66 -10.09 -0.67
N SER A 97 -6.60 -9.17 -0.42
CA SER A 97 -7.90 -9.14 -1.11
C SER A 97 -7.72 -8.86 -2.59
N PHE A 98 -6.91 -7.86 -2.95
CA PHE A 98 -6.54 -7.56 -4.33
C PHE A 98 -5.91 -8.77 -5.03
N ALA A 99 -4.94 -9.43 -4.39
CA ALA A 99 -4.28 -10.58 -4.97
C ALA A 99 -5.24 -11.77 -5.17
N LYS A 100 -6.08 -12.07 -4.19
CA LYS A 100 -7.07 -13.14 -4.28
C LYS A 100 -8.04 -12.88 -5.44
N GLU A 101 -8.55 -11.67 -5.58
CA GLU A 101 -9.44 -11.29 -6.66
C GLU A 101 -8.75 -11.36 -8.03
N SER A 102 -7.50 -10.88 -8.12
CA SER A 102 -6.71 -10.98 -9.34
C SER A 102 -6.53 -12.42 -9.83
N LEU A 103 -6.45 -13.40 -8.92
CA LEU A 103 -6.34 -14.81 -9.28
C LEU A 103 -7.55 -15.36 -10.05
N ASN A 104 -8.72 -14.73 -9.95
CA ASN A 104 -9.93 -15.11 -10.67
C ASN A 104 -9.85 -14.76 -12.16
N SER A 105 -9.02 -13.76 -12.52
CA SER A 105 -8.92 -13.22 -13.88
C SER A 105 -7.62 -13.55 -14.61
N ILE A 106 -6.71 -14.31 -13.97
CA ILE A 106 -5.40 -14.67 -14.55
C ILE A 106 -5.24 -16.18 -14.66
N PRO A 107 -4.42 -16.67 -15.63
CA PRO A 107 -4.17 -18.10 -15.81
C PRO A 107 -3.73 -18.81 -14.53
N LYS A 108 -4.10 -20.08 -14.37
CA LYS A 108 -3.84 -20.84 -13.12
C LYS A 108 -2.37 -21.04 -12.82
N GLU A 109 -1.51 -21.06 -13.83
CA GLU A 109 -0.04 -21.17 -13.72
C GLU A 109 0.65 -19.89 -13.25
N ILE A 110 -0.04 -18.74 -13.33
CA ILE A 110 0.50 -17.46 -12.88
C ILE A 110 0.35 -17.32 -11.35
N LYS A 111 1.41 -16.88 -10.72
CA LYS A 111 1.42 -16.44 -9.32
C LYS A 111 1.40 -14.92 -9.23
N VAL A 112 0.95 -14.40 -8.12
CA VAL A 112 0.90 -12.97 -7.81
C VAL A 112 1.88 -12.67 -6.68
N ALA A 113 2.72 -11.68 -6.87
CA ALA A 113 3.55 -11.12 -5.81
C ALA A 113 3.02 -9.74 -5.41
N ILE A 114 2.78 -9.54 -4.12
CA ILE A 114 2.39 -8.25 -3.54
C ILE A 114 3.57 -7.72 -2.73
N ILE A 115 4.10 -6.56 -3.11
CA ILE A 115 5.33 -6.03 -2.53
C ILE A 115 5.03 -4.82 -1.66
N PRO A 116 5.17 -4.94 -0.33
CA PRO A 116 4.85 -3.87 0.60
C PRO A 116 5.90 -2.74 0.54
N CYS A 117 5.43 -1.51 0.34
CA CYS A 117 6.29 -0.31 0.23
C CYS A 117 5.72 0.90 0.97
N ALA A 118 4.45 0.86 1.41
CA ALA A 118 3.78 1.99 2.03
C ALA A 118 4.27 2.26 3.46
N VAL A 119 4.31 3.54 3.84
CA VAL A 119 4.71 3.99 5.18
C VAL A 119 3.69 4.99 5.71
N GLY A 120 3.12 4.69 6.87
CA GLY A 120 2.02 5.47 7.43
C GLY A 120 2.35 6.92 7.72
N GLY A 121 1.44 7.82 7.34
CA GLY A 121 1.56 9.26 7.55
C GLY A 121 2.48 9.98 6.57
N SER A 122 3.04 9.29 5.57
CA SER A 122 3.88 9.94 4.55
C SER A 122 3.05 10.87 3.66
N SER A 123 3.62 12.00 3.30
CA SER A 123 3.05 12.93 2.32
C SER A 123 3.64 12.71 0.93
N ILE A 124 2.95 13.18 -0.09
CA ILE A 124 3.42 13.03 -1.47
C ILE A 124 4.75 13.78 -1.70
N GLU A 125 4.97 14.89 -1.01
CA GLU A 125 6.24 15.63 -1.05
C GLU A 125 7.39 14.81 -0.50
N GLN A 126 7.15 14.09 0.59
CA GLN A 126 8.18 13.23 1.18
C GLN A 126 8.56 12.08 0.24
N TRP A 127 7.61 11.56 -0.52
CA TRP A 127 7.90 10.58 -1.57
C TRP A 127 8.74 11.19 -2.69
N LEU A 128 8.35 12.34 -3.23
CA LEU A 128 9.06 13.01 -4.33
C LEU A 128 10.48 13.45 -3.96
N ASN A 129 10.66 13.91 -2.72
CA ASN A 129 11.96 14.36 -2.21
C ASN A 129 12.85 13.20 -1.73
N ASN A 130 12.36 11.97 -1.75
CA ASN A 130 13.04 10.82 -1.12
C ASN A 130 13.36 11.05 0.36
N ASP A 131 12.44 11.68 1.10
CA ASP A 131 12.64 11.99 2.51
C ASP A 131 12.70 10.69 3.34
N THR A 132 13.49 10.72 4.41
CA THR A 132 13.45 9.68 5.44
C THR A 132 12.23 9.91 6.31
N HIS A 133 11.25 9.01 6.24
CA HIS A 133 10.05 9.03 7.06
C HIS A 133 9.93 7.75 7.86
N ARG A 134 9.84 7.86 9.19
CA ARG A 134 9.82 6.69 10.11
C ARG A 134 10.96 5.70 9.88
N GLY A 135 12.14 6.22 9.58
CA GLY A 135 13.34 5.42 9.31
C GLY A 135 13.43 4.80 7.90
N VAL A 136 12.51 5.14 7.01
CA VAL A 136 12.48 4.65 5.62
C VAL A 136 12.69 5.81 4.66
N LYS A 137 13.68 5.73 3.78
CA LYS A 137 13.81 6.60 2.61
C LYS A 137 12.80 6.14 1.56
N LEU A 138 11.74 6.91 1.37
CA LEU A 138 10.51 6.44 0.71
C LEU A 138 10.75 6.02 -0.74
N LEU A 139 11.30 6.91 -1.56
CA LEU A 139 11.49 6.63 -2.99
C LEU A 139 12.62 5.63 -3.24
N GLU A 140 13.72 5.72 -2.48
CA GLU A 140 14.83 4.76 -2.55
C GLU A 140 14.37 3.34 -2.16
N ASN A 141 13.52 3.21 -1.13
CA ASN A 141 12.93 1.93 -0.76
C ASN A 141 12.05 1.35 -1.87
N PHE A 142 11.27 2.19 -2.56
CA PHE A 142 10.49 1.79 -3.73
C PHE A 142 11.42 1.33 -4.86
N GLU A 143 12.44 2.12 -5.20
CA GLU A 143 13.40 1.79 -6.25
C GLU A 143 14.13 0.48 -5.98
N ASN A 144 14.63 0.27 -4.76
CA ASN A 144 15.30 -0.97 -4.35
C ASN A 144 14.40 -2.20 -4.55
N LYS A 145 13.10 -2.06 -4.24
CA LYS A 145 12.13 -3.14 -4.47
C LYS A 145 11.84 -3.38 -5.94
N VAL A 146 11.69 -2.33 -6.73
CA VAL A 146 11.59 -2.44 -8.19
C VAL A 146 12.80 -3.19 -8.76
N GLN A 147 14.01 -2.79 -8.35
CA GLN A 147 15.25 -3.45 -8.82
C GLN A 147 15.32 -4.92 -8.41
N PHE A 148 14.88 -5.24 -7.20
CA PHE A 148 14.84 -6.61 -6.72
C PHE A 148 13.83 -7.46 -7.52
N VAL A 149 12.59 -7.00 -7.65
CA VAL A 149 11.51 -7.84 -8.23
C VAL A 149 11.59 -7.98 -9.75
N LYS A 150 12.17 -7.01 -10.46
CA LYS A 150 12.24 -7.04 -11.94
C LYS A 150 12.96 -8.26 -12.52
N ASN A 151 13.88 -8.86 -11.74
CA ASN A 151 14.61 -10.06 -12.15
C ASN A 151 13.83 -11.35 -11.80
N HIS A 152 12.75 -11.26 -11.05
CA HIS A 152 11.98 -12.39 -10.57
C HIS A 152 10.59 -12.49 -11.18
N GLY A 153 10.05 -11.38 -11.71
CA GLY A 153 8.70 -11.35 -12.27
C GLY A 153 8.39 -10.11 -13.10
N LYS A 154 7.21 -10.08 -13.68
CA LYS A 154 6.70 -8.97 -14.49
C LYS A 154 5.96 -7.97 -13.61
N ILE A 155 6.47 -6.76 -13.43
CA ILE A 155 5.74 -5.68 -12.76
C ILE A 155 4.53 -5.32 -13.62
N LYS A 156 3.33 -5.57 -13.07
CA LYS A 156 2.04 -5.36 -13.74
C LYS A 156 1.37 -4.07 -13.32
N GLY A 157 1.61 -3.62 -12.08
CA GLY A 157 1.01 -2.38 -11.60
C GLY A 157 1.55 -1.93 -10.23
N ILE A 158 1.13 -0.73 -9.88
CA ILE A 158 1.32 -0.14 -8.55
C ILE A 158 -0.04 0.12 -7.95
N LEU A 159 -0.23 -0.27 -6.69
CA LEU A 159 -1.36 0.12 -5.87
C LEU A 159 -0.94 1.33 -5.05
N TRP A 160 -1.63 2.44 -5.23
CA TRP A 160 -1.36 3.69 -4.53
C TRP A 160 -2.54 4.13 -3.69
N HIS A 161 -2.33 4.36 -2.40
CA HIS A 161 -3.33 4.98 -1.54
C HIS A 161 -2.65 5.99 -0.61
N GLN A 162 -2.90 7.27 -0.89
CA GLN A 162 -2.34 8.40 -0.15
C GLN A 162 -3.16 9.67 -0.45
N GLY A 163 -3.24 10.57 0.49
CA GLY A 163 -3.92 11.86 0.32
C GLY A 163 -4.22 12.53 1.66
N GLU A 164 -4.47 11.77 2.72
CA GLU A 164 -4.88 12.26 4.03
C GLU A 164 -3.83 13.20 4.64
N SER A 165 -2.53 12.92 4.43
CA SER A 165 -1.44 13.80 4.89
C SER A 165 -1.38 15.11 4.11
N ASN A 166 -1.89 15.11 2.89
CA ASN A 166 -1.95 16.26 1.98
C ASN A 166 -3.31 16.98 1.98
N ALA A 167 -4.33 16.43 2.61
CA ALA A 167 -5.67 17.02 2.73
C ALA A 167 -5.68 18.20 3.71
N LYS A 168 -4.82 19.18 3.45
CA LYS A 168 -4.67 20.45 4.15
C LYS A 168 -4.84 21.59 3.16
N SER A 169 -5.57 22.64 3.52
CA SER A 169 -5.91 23.75 2.62
C SER A 169 -4.71 24.34 1.86
N LYS A 170 -3.53 24.37 2.49
CA LYS A 170 -2.29 24.87 1.87
C LYS A 170 -1.62 23.88 0.89
N LEU A 171 -1.95 22.58 0.96
CA LEU A 171 -1.29 21.53 0.20
C LEU A 171 -2.14 21.03 -0.97
N ILE A 172 -3.47 21.07 -0.85
CA ILE A 172 -4.42 20.63 -1.88
C ILE A 172 -4.14 21.28 -3.25
N PRO A 173 -3.92 22.60 -3.36
CA PRO A 173 -3.68 23.23 -4.68
C PRO A 173 -2.48 22.69 -5.45
N LYS A 174 -1.52 22.09 -4.76
CA LYS A 174 -0.32 21.51 -5.36
C LYS A 174 -0.40 19.99 -5.54
N TYR A 175 -1.47 19.35 -5.07
CA TYR A 175 -1.56 17.88 -5.03
C TYR A 175 -1.64 17.29 -6.44
N SER A 176 -2.38 17.90 -7.36
CA SER A 176 -2.50 17.45 -8.75
C SER A 176 -1.14 17.34 -9.44
N GLN A 177 -0.38 18.42 -9.46
CA GLN A 177 0.95 18.44 -10.08
C GLN A 177 1.91 17.42 -9.43
N ARG A 178 1.85 17.28 -8.11
CA ARG A 178 2.70 16.34 -7.39
C ARG A 178 2.34 14.88 -7.64
N LEU A 179 1.05 14.58 -7.73
CA LEU A 179 0.59 13.24 -8.07
C LEU A 179 1.04 12.85 -9.46
N ASP A 180 0.88 13.72 -10.44
CA ASP A 180 1.37 13.52 -11.81
C ASP A 180 2.90 13.30 -11.83
N SER A 181 3.65 14.14 -11.13
CA SER A 181 5.11 13.97 -11.00
C SER A 181 5.51 12.64 -10.35
N LEU A 182 4.75 12.18 -9.36
CA LEU A 182 5.03 10.90 -8.69
C LEU A 182 4.71 9.71 -9.60
N ILE A 183 3.59 9.75 -10.32
CA ILE A 183 3.22 8.75 -11.34
C ILE A 183 4.33 8.61 -12.38
N THR A 184 4.79 9.75 -12.92
CA THR A 184 5.90 9.80 -13.87
C THR A 184 7.18 9.21 -13.28
N THR A 185 7.48 9.53 -12.02
CA THR A 185 8.66 9.00 -11.31
C THR A 185 8.57 7.49 -11.13
N PHE A 186 7.43 6.96 -10.71
CA PHE A 186 7.22 5.52 -10.56
C PHE A 186 7.39 4.76 -11.88
N ARG A 187 6.85 5.29 -12.98
CA ARG A 187 7.00 4.73 -14.31
C ARG A 187 8.45 4.74 -14.78
N LYS A 188 9.16 5.86 -14.57
CA LYS A 188 10.59 5.99 -14.89
C LYS A 188 11.45 4.97 -14.13
N ILE A 189 11.24 4.83 -12.82
CA ILE A 189 11.96 3.83 -12.00
C ILE A 189 11.65 2.41 -12.48
N SER A 190 10.40 2.14 -12.82
CA SER A 190 9.95 0.83 -13.31
C SER A 190 10.34 0.57 -14.77
N LYS A 191 10.88 1.57 -15.48
CA LYS A 191 11.22 1.55 -16.92
C LYS A 191 10.04 1.10 -17.79
N LYS A 192 8.84 1.57 -17.46
CA LYS A 192 7.61 1.21 -18.16
C LYS A 192 6.62 2.38 -18.15
N ASP A 193 6.61 3.17 -19.23
CA ASP A 193 5.80 4.39 -19.35
C ASP A 193 4.28 4.12 -19.26
N SER A 194 3.83 2.96 -19.74
CA SER A 194 2.45 2.52 -19.66
C SER A 194 2.14 1.63 -18.44
N LEU A 195 2.95 1.74 -17.37
CA LEU A 195 2.67 0.95 -16.15
C LEU A 195 1.35 1.38 -15.53
N THR A 196 0.48 0.40 -15.32
CA THR A 196 -0.81 0.60 -14.65
C THR A 196 -0.59 1.05 -13.20
N ILE A 197 -1.30 2.10 -12.80
CA ILE A 197 -1.37 2.54 -11.41
C ILE A 197 -2.83 2.56 -10.99
N ILE A 198 -3.13 1.91 -9.88
CA ILE A 198 -4.47 1.84 -9.30
C ILE A 198 -4.45 2.69 -8.03
N ILE A 199 -5.28 3.72 -7.98
CA ILE A 199 -5.36 4.65 -6.87
C ILE A 199 -6.66 4.41 -6.11
N GLY A 200 -6.57 4.16 -4.80
CA GLY A 200 -7.73 4.18 -3.93
C GLY A 200 -8.10 5.60 -3.51
N GLU A 201 -9.38 5.94 -3.59
CA GLU A 201 -9.91 7.17 -3.00
C GLU A 201 -9.81 7.17 -1.47
N LEU A 202 -9.82 8.35 -0.89
CA LEU A 202 -9.97 8.50 0.56
C LEU A 202 -11.43 8.24 0.94
N GLY A 203 -11.62 7.53 2.05
CA GLY A 203 -12.98 7.16 2.50
C GLY A 203 -13.85 8.34 2.94
N SER A 204 -15.11 8.05 3.25
CA SER A 204 -16.15 9.02 3.59
C SER A 204 -16.36 9.22 5.11
N TYR A 205 -15.50 8.68 5.94
CA TYR A 205 -15.63 8.63 7.42
C TYR A 205 -14.88 9.73 8.18
N ALA A 206 -14.28 10.72 7.49
CA ALA A 206 -13.46 11.72 8.17
C ALA A 206 -14.31 12.70 9.00
N LYS A 207 -13.87 12.97 10.22
CA LYS A 207 -14.50 13.93 11.12
C LYS A 207 -13.44 14.97 11.57
N PRO A 208 -13.81 16.24 11.75
CA PRO A 208 -15.11 16.87 11.48
C PRO A 208 -15.41 17.04 9.97
N LYS A 209 -16.59 17.59 9.61
CA LYS A 209 -17.05 17.74 8.22
C LYS A 209 -16.05 18.47 7.31
N GLU A 210 -15.37 19.48 7.84
CA GLU A 210 -14.35 20.23 7.09
C GLU A 210 -13.13 19.37 6.72
N LYS A 211 -12.86 18.33 7.50
CA LYS A 211 -11.82 17.35 7.15
C LYS A 211 -12.31 16.46 6.00
N GLN A 212 -13.56 16.03 6.02
CA GLN A 212 -14.15 15.26 4.93
C GLN A 212 -14.12 16.08 3.63
N GLN A 213 -14.55 17.31 3.63
CA GLN A 213 -14.51 18.19 2.46
C GLN A 213 -13.10 18.30 1.83
N ARG A 214 -12.05 18.28 2.66
CA ARG A 214 -10.68 18.26 2.15
C ARG A 214 -10.30 16.91 1.54
N TRP A 215 -10.81 15.80 2.07
CA TRP A 215 -10.64 14.47 1.47
C TRP A 215 -11.37 14.39 0.14
N ASP A 216 -12.60 14.90 0.07
CA ASP A 216 -13.40 14.97 -1.17
C ASP A 216 -12.66 15.81 -2.25
N SER A 217 -11.97 16.87 -1.83
CA SER A 217 -11.13 17.66 -2.74
C SER A 217 -9.96 16.86 -3.28
N ILE A 218 -9.33 16.01 -2.48
CA ILE A 218 -8.26 15.09 -2.94
C ILE A 218 -8.84 14.06 -3.92
N ASN A 219 -9.98 13.45 -3.60
CA ASN A 219 -10.67 12.47 -4.47
C ASN A 219 -11.03 13.09 -5.82
N SER A 220 -11.56 14.34 -5.81
CA SER A 220 -11.84 15.07 -7.04
C SER A 220 -10.60 15.25 -7.93
N ILE A 221 -9.44 15.55 -7.33
CA ILE A 221 -8.16 15.67 -8.07
C ILE A 221 -7.74 14.32 -8.63
N ILE A 222 -7.82 13.25 -7.85
CA ILE A 222 -7.49 11.88 -8.29
C ILE A 222 -8.34 11.51 -9.50
N ASN A 223 -9.65 11.73 -9.44
CA ASN A 223 -10.59 11.45 -10.53
C ASN A 223 -10.35 12.32 -11.78
N GLN A 224 -9.90 13.56 -11.62
CA GLN A 224 -9.56 14.41 -12.75
C GLN A 224 -8.31 13.91 -13.49
N ILE A 225 -7.27 13.54 -12.75
CA ILE A 225 -6.02 13.04 -13.33
C ILE A 225 -6.25 11.69 -14.03
N SER A 226 -7.05 10.79 -13.44
CA SER A 226 -7.31 9.48 -14.04
C SER A 226 -7.98 9.56 -15.42
N LYS A 227 -8.73 10.62 -15.70
CA LYS A 227 -9.36 10.83 -17.01
C LYS A 227 -8.36 11.21 -18.12
N THR A 228 -7.15 11.64 -17.75
CA THR A 228 -6.11 12.05 -18.70
C THR A 228 -5.07 10.97 -19.00
N ASP A 229 -5.18 9.80 -18.33
CA ASP A 229 -4.21 8.72 -18.43
C ASP A 229 -4.91 7.35 -18.44
N ASN A 230 -4.92 6.67 -19.57
CA ASN A 230 -5.58 5.38 -19.76
C ASN A 230 -4.99 4.23 -18.91
N ASN A 231 -3.82 4.42 -18.32
CA ASN A 231 -3.17 3.45 -17.44
C ASN A 231 -3.31 3.82 -15.96
N LEU A 232 -4.16 4.79 -15.65
CA LEU A 232 -4.48 5.22 -14.30
C LEU A 232 -5.93 4.86 -13.99
N HIS A 233 -6.15 4.03 -12.99
CA HIS A 233 -7.47 3.58 -12.58
C HIS A 233 -7.75 4.00 -11.14
N VAL A 234 -9.00 4.34 -10.85
CA VAL A 234 -9.45 4.74 -9.50
C VAL A 234 -10.33 3.65 -8.94
N VAL A 235 -10.17 3.37 -7.67
CA VAL A 235 -11.08 2.56 -6.87
C VAL A 235 -11.85 3.50 -5.97
N GLU A 236 -13.14 3.61 -6.22
CA GLU A 236 -14.08 4.35 -5.39
C GLU A 236 -14.22 3.68 -4.01
N THR A 237 -14.54 4.47 -2.99
CA THR A 237 -14.65 4.00 -1.61
C THR A 237 -15.98 4.38 -0.94
N ASP A 238 -16.96 4.80 -1.71
CA ASP A 238 -18.27 5.26 -1.20
C ASP A 238 -19.08 4.13 -0.54
N ASP A 239 -18.80 2.88 -0.90
CA ASP A 239 -19.40 1.68 -0.35
C ASP A 239 -18.73 1.18 0.95
N LEU A 240 -17.62 1.78 1.37
CA LEU A 240 -16.85 1.40 2.55
C LEU A 240 -17.24 2.20 3.82
N ASN A 241 -18.54 2.28 4.13
CA ASN A 241 -19.06 2.99 5.31
C ASN A 241 -19.34 2.06 6.48
#